data_2155b38fa5ce307d75c903dc6f6d8289
#
_entry.id   2155b38fa5ce307d75c903dc6f6d8289
#
_cell.length_a   1.000
_cell.length_b   1.000
_cell.length_c   1.000
_cell.angle_alpha   90.00
_cell.angle_beta   90.00
_cell.angle_gamma   90.00
#
_symmetry.space_group_name_H-M   'P 1'
#
loop_
_entity.id
_entity.type
_entity.pdbx_description
1 polymer ?
#
loop_
_entity_poly.entity_id
_entity_poly.type
_entity_poly.pdbx_seq_one_letter_code
_entity_poly.pdbx_strand_id
1 'polypeptide(L)'
;MLVSCRKIGAAALAFFSLAGLIALSPPSAEALDRLKVGYLPVTGHAKFFVAKEQGFFAKEGLDVELVEFINSADGINAVRAGKLDIGAFGTTAPLVHISQGADLRIIGGIMGEDAGVITTAANAASLKSVNDLKGKKVATVRLASGDAVLRGALYKAGISWKSDLQIFELKNPPAVIEAVKTGQVDAGVIWGPFDITAEKEGLKVVLRSHDLSPGHPCCRIVATTDTVKRSPEVLTRFLRAILQAEKFTGQNKEATVAAIAKYVKIDRAVIEKAFYHGHLDQSSDPNVDEVKKFWVTMQKSEFITSQQDIVPYIHTGIYKAALDGLAKESPKETFWKDRQKVFAKRNAS
;
A
#
# COMPACT_ATOMS: atom_id res chain seq x y z
N MET A 1 36.25 -98.92 33.35
CA MET A 1 35.93 -99.63 32.10
C MET A 1 35.26 -98.59 31.16
N LEU A 2 35.95 -98.27 30.08
CA LEU A 2 35.39 -97.94 28.75
C LEU A 2 34.39 -96.79 28.67
N VAL A 3 34.34 -95.87 27.75
CA VAL A 3 35.12 -95.65 26.49
C VAL A 3 34.78 -94.19 26.07
N SER A 4 35.75 -93.53 25.51
CA SER A 4 35.72 -92.24 24.82
C SER A 4 34.68 -92.16 23.72
N CYS A 5 34.13 -91.01 23.52
CA CYS A 5 33.74 -90.56 22.18
C CYS A 5 33.74 -88.99 22.09
N ARG A 6 34.68 -88.48 21.32
CA ARG A 6 34.79 -87.11 20.83
C ARG A 6 33.69 -86.85 19.84
N LYS A 7 33.06 -85.69 19.95
CA LYS A 7 32.34 -85.10 18.83
C LYS A 7 32.82 -83.68 18.62
N ILE A 8 33.28 -83.44 17.44
CA ILE A 8 33.68 -82.17 16.85
C ILE A 8 32.41 -81.40 16.51
N GLY A 9 32.32 -80.23 17.03
CA GLY A 9 31.21 -79.28 16.70
C GLY A 9 31.77 -78.12 15.93
N ALA A 10 31.26 -77.91 14.70
CA ALA A 10 31.63 -76.86 13.79
C ALA A 10 31.15 -75.50 14.27
N ALA A 11 32.01 -74.50 14.27
CA ALA A 11 31.67 -73.10 14.52
C ALA A 11 31.08 -72.50 13.25
N ALA A 12 29.81 -72.13 13.30
CA ALA A 12 29.17 -71.34 12.26
C ALA A 12 29.36 -69.83 12.58
N LEU A 13 30.13 -69.12 11.76
CA LEU A 13 30.23 -67.65 11.75
C LEU A 13 28.96 -67.07 11.14
N ALA A 14 28.13 -66.47 11.95
CA ALA A 14 27.01 -65.67 11.48
C ALA A 14 27.51 -64.21 11.17
N PHE A 15 27.63 -63.89 9.89
CA PHE A 15 27.84 -62.54 9.42
C PHE A 15 26.51 -61.76 9.58
N PHE A 16 26.40 -60.87 10.58
CA PHE A 16 25.33 -59.88 10.69
C PHE A 16 25.65 -58.72 9.75
N SER A 17 25.00 -58.71 8.59
CA SER A 17 24.99 -57.54 7.69
C SER A 17 24.14 -56.46 8.31
N LEU A 18 24.77 -55.43 8.89
CA LEU A 18 24.11 -54.22 9.39
C LEU A 18 23.78 -53.34 8.18
N ALA A 19 22.62 -53.58 7.56
CA ALA A 19 22.07 -52.66 6.55
C ALA A 19 21.68 -51.38 7.26
N GLY A 20 22.52 -50.34 7.13
CA GLY A 20 22.21 -48.98 7.63
C GLY A 20 20.99 -48.40 6.90
N LEU A 21 19.84 -48.34 7.58
CA LEU A 21 18.72 -47.49 7.15
C LEU A 21 19.17 -46.02 7.23
N ILE A 22 19.56 -45.47 6.09
CA ILE A 22 19.66 -44.02 5.94
C ILE A 22 18.21 -43.50 6.00
N ALA A 23 17.76 -43.05 7.18
CA ALA A 23 16.54 -42.32 7.33
C ALA A 23 16.68 -40.98 6.56
N LEU A 24 16.12 -40.92 5.35
CA LEU A 24 15.86 -39.62 4.69
C LEU A 24 14.92 -38.85 5.59
N SER A 25 15.47 -37.97 6.43
CA SER A 25 14.67 -36.96 7.13
C SER A 25 13.99 -36.13 6.05
N PRO A 26 12.65 -35.95 6.09
CA PRO A 26 11.99 -35.03 5.19
C PRO A 26 12.61 -33.65 5.38
N PRO A 27 12.79 -32.86 4.30
CA PRO A 27 13.32 -31.54 4.42
C PRO A 27 12.41 -30.78 5.42
N SER A 28 13.01 -30.24 6.48
CA SER A 28 12.28 -29.39 7.43
C SER A 28 11.66 -28.27 6.63
N ALA A 29 10.32 -28.14 6.68
CA ALA A 29 9.65 -27.00 6.09
C ALA A 29 10.30 -25.75 6.70
N GLU A 30 10.97 -24.96 5.88
CA GLU A 30 11.60 -23.71 6.29
C GLU A 30 10.51 -22.82 6.89
N ALA A 31 10.70 -22.34 8.12
CA ALA A 31 9.70 -21.53 8.79
C ALA A 31 9.53 -20.22 8.01
N LEU A 32 8.27 -19.86 7.70
CA LEU A 32 7.96 -18.64 6.99
C LEU A 32 8.35 -17.41 7.85
N ASP A 33 8.96 -16.41 7.22
CA ASP A 33 9.19 -15.12 7.89
C ASP A 33 7.87 -14.39 8.13
N ARG A 34 7.62 -14.03 9.39
CA ARG A 34 6.38 -13.33 9.78
C ARG A 34 6.51 -11.83 9.58
N LEU A 35 5.47 -11.22 9.01
CA LEU A 35 5.35 -9.78 8.83
C LEU A 35 3.97 -9.31 9.24
N LYS A 36 3.91 -8.22 10.03
CA LYS A 36 2.68 -7.45 10.30
C LYS A 36 2.61 -6.25 9.37
N VAL A 37 1.59 -6.23 8.51
CA VAL A 37 1.42 -5.22 7.46
C VAL A 37 0.14 -4.44 7.67
N GLY A 38 0.26 -3.14 7.92
CA GLY A 38 -0.88 -2.25 8.07
C GLY A 38 -1.51 -1.84 6.74
N TYR A 39 -2.84 -1.79 6.68
CA TYR A 39 -3.56 -1.38 5.49
C TYR A 39 -4.81 -0.55 5.80
N LEU A 40 -5.33 0.16 4.79
CA LEU A 40 -6.64 0.79 4.81
C LEU A 40 -7.64 -0.08 4.04
N PRO A 41 -8.90 -0.24 4.51
CA PRO A 41 -9.90 -1.06 3.82
C PRO A 41 -10.47 -0.32 2.60
N VAL A 42 -9.61 -0.08 1.60
CA VAL A 42 -9.91 0.62 0.35
C VAL A 42 -9.52 -0.25 -0.85
N THR A 43 -10.20 -0.05 -1.98
CA THR A 43 -9.98 -0.84 -3.20
C THR A 43 -8.55 -0.71 -3.73
N GLY A 44 -7.92 0.46 -3.59
CA GLY A 44 -6.54 0.70 -4.02
C GLY A 44 -5.48 -0.13 -3.29
N HIS A 45 -5.79 -0.73 -2.13
CA HIS A 45 -4.89 -1.66 -1.44
C HIS A 45 -5.04 -3.12 -1.91
N ALA A 46 -5.74 -3.35 -3.02
CA ALA A 46 -6.02 -4.67 -3.59
C ALA A 46 -4.81 -5.60 -3.69
N LYS A 47 -3.61 -5.06 -3.97
CA LYS A 47 -2.40 -5.87 -4.11
C LYS A 47 -2.04 -6.63 -2.82
N PHE A 48 -2.32 -6.08 -1.64
CA PHE A 48 -2.16 -6.78 -0.37
C PHE A 48 -3.14 -7.94 -0.24
N PHE A 49 -4.40 -7.69 -0.58
CA PHE A 49 -5.47 -8.68 -0.51
C PHE A 49 -5.25 -9.81 -1.50
N VAL A 50 -4.91 -9.46 -2.74
CA VAL A 50 -4.59 -10.43 -3.80
C VAL A 50 -3.34 -11.23 -3.44
N ALA A 51 -2.27 -10.61 -2.95
CA ALA A 51 -1.06 -11.33 -2.56
C ALA A 51 -1.32 -12.34 -1.44
N LYS A 52 -2.18 -12.01 -0.47
CA LYS A 52 -2.61 -12.94 0.59
C LYS A 52 -3.48 -14.06 0.03
N GLU A 53 -4.55 -13.73 -0.69
CA GLU A 53 -5.56 -14.67 -1.15
C GLU A 53 -5.09 -15.61 -2.27
N GLN A 54 -4.16 -15.14 -3.12
CA GLN A 54 -3.57 -15.95 -4.19
C GLN A 54 -2.27 -16.65 -3.75
N GLY A 55 -1.90 -16.52 -2.48
CA GLY A 55 -0.74 -17.20 -1.90
C GLY A 55 0.62 -16.64 -2.38
N PHE A 56 0.69 -15.43 -2.94
CA PHE A 56 1.96 -14.86 -3.41
C PHE A 56 2.92 -14.59 -2.25
N PHE A 57 2.42 -14.19 -1.07
CA PHE A 57 3.26 -14.07 0.12
C PHE A 57 3.86 -15.42 0.52
N ALA A 58 3.04 -16.47 0.59
CA ALA A 58 3.51 -17.81 0.95
C ALA A 58 4.54 -18.38 -0.05
N LYS A 59 4.35 -18.11 -1.35
CA LYS A 59 5.31 -18.48 -2.40
C LYS A 59 6.67 -17.79 -2.25
N GLU A 60 6.69 -16.60 -1.68
CA GLU A 60 7.91 -15.85 -1.36
C GLU A 60 8.43 -16.17 0.06
N GLY A 61 7.92 -17.22 0.72
CA GLY A 61 8.37 -17.63 2.05
C GLY A 61 7.92 -16.71 3.19
N LEU A 62 6.77 -16.03 3.04
CA LEU A 62 6.26 -15.04 4.00
C LEU A 62 4.92 -15.46 4.60
N ASP A 63 4.80 -15.35 5.92
CA ASP A 63 3.53 -15.35 6.65
C ASP A 63 3.13 -13.91 6.98
N VAL A 64 2.23 -13.34 6.20
CA VAL A 64 1.80 -11.93 6.34
C VAL A 64 0.49 -11.85 7.10
N GLU A 65 0.51 -11.14 8.24
CA GLU A 65 -0.67 -10.71 8.98
C GLU A 65 -1.07 -9.31 8.47
N LEU A 66 -2.27 -9.17 7.89
CA LEU A 66 -2.81 -7.88 7.45
C LEU A 66 -3.60 -7.25 8.60
N VAL A 67 -3.21 -6.05 9.03
CA VAL A 67 -3.80 -5.31 10.14
C VAL A 67 -4.53 -4.07 9.61
N GLU A 68 -5.84 -3.99 9.86
CA GLU A 68 -6.69 -2.91 9.39
C GLU A 68 -6.54 -1.63 10.21
N PHE A 69 -6.52 -0.49 9.52
CA PHE A 69 -6.60 0.85 10.12
C PHE A 69 -7.67 1.68 9.39
N ILE A 70 -8.36 2.54 10.13
CA ILE A 70 -9.42 3.39 9.56
C ILE A 70 -8.90 4.74 9.03
N ASN A 71 -7.65 5.10 9.34
CA ASN A 71 -6.98 6.30 8.87
C ASN A 71 -5.46 6.14 8.85
N SER A 72 -4.79 7.00 8.08
CA SER A 72 -3.34 6.95 7.86
C SER A 72 -2.53 7.40 9.09
N ALA A 73 -3.06 8.30 9.91
CA ALA A 73 -2.36 8.83 11.07
C ALA A 73 -2.09 7.73 12.11
N ASP A 74 -3.12 6.94 12.44
CA ASP A 74 -3.01 5.84 13.40
C ASP A 74 -2.10 4.73 12.86
N GLY A 75 -2.20 4.44 11.55
CA GLY A 75 -1.36 3.43 10.89
C GLY A 75 0.13 3.78 10.91
N ILE A 76 0.49 5.02 10.56
CA ILE A 76 1.90 5.47 10.60
C ILE A 76 2.43 5.49 12.04
N ASN A 77 1.61 5.86 13.02
CA ASN A 77 2.00 5.77 14.42
C ASN A 77 2.29 4.32 14.84
N ALA A 78 1.54 3.34 14.34
CA ALA A 78 1.79 1.92 14.62
C ALA A 78 3.10 1.43 13.98
N VAL A 79 3.45 1.86 12.75
CA VAL A 79 4.75 1.58 12.12
C VAL A 79 5.89 2.17 12.95
N ARG A 80 5.78 3.45 13.35
CA ARG A 80 6.80 4.13 14.16
C ARG A 80 7.01 3.50 15.53
N ALA A 81 5.95 2.97 16.11
CA ALA A 81 5.98 2.30 17.41
C ALA A 81 6.46 0.82 17.32
N GLY A 82 6.83 0.32 16.12
CA GLY A 82 7.24 -1.08 15.92
C GLY A 82 6.12 -2.10 16.12
N LYS A 83 4.85 -1.66 16.11
CA LYS A 83 3.68 -2.55 16.16
C LYS A 83 3.36 -3.17 14.80
N LEU A 84 3.86 -2.57 13.74
CA LEU A 84 3.85 -3.05 12.36
C LEU A 84 5.26 -3.04 11.82
N ASP A 85 5.60 -4.03 11.01
CA ASP A 85 6.87 -4.08 10.26
C ASP A 85 6.82 -3.16 9.04
N ILE A 86 5.67 -3.15 8.36
CA ILE A 86 5.39 -2.40 7.13
C ILE A 86 3.97 -1.83 7.23
N GLY A 87 3.70 -0.75 6.51
CA GLY A 87 2.34 -0.29 6.32
C GLY A 87 2.18 0.48 5.02
N ALA A 88 1.00 0.42 4.42
CA ALA A 88 0.63 1.28 3.30
C ALA A 88 -0.43 2.28 3.75
N PHE A 89 -0.10 3.54 3.63
CA PHE A 89 -0.93 4.63 4.13
C PHE A 89 -0.86 5.84 3.19
N GLY A 90 -1.80 6.76 3.33
CA GLY A 90 -1.78 8.01 2.58
C GLY A 90 -0.43 8.71 2.70
N THR A 91 0.15 9.08 1.57
CA THR A 91 1.54 9.58 1.47
C THR A 91 1.78 10.83 2.33
N THR A 92 0.77 11.64 2.56
CA THR A 92 0.88 12.81 3.44
C THR A 92 1.30 12.44 4.85
N ALA A 93 0.78 11.35 5.42
CA ALA A 93 1.08 10.95 6.80
C ALA A 93 2.58 10.64 7.02
N PRO A 94 3.24 9.74 6.27
CA PRO A 94 4.68 9.54 6.42
C PRO A 94 5.49 10.78 6.11
N LEU A 95 5.10 11.61 5.12
CA LEU A 95 5.83 12.83 4.78
C LEU A 95 5.78 13.87 5.92
N VAL A 96 4.63 14.06 6.56
CA VAL A 96 4.53 14.93 7.74
C VAL A 96 5.41 14.43 8.88
N HIS A 97 5.41 13.13 9.16
CA HIS A 97 6.28 12.57 10.20
C HIS A 97 7.77 12.69 9.84
N ILE A 98 8.15 12.47 8.57
CA ILE A 98 9.52 12.69 8.09
C ILE A 98 9.92 14.17 8.24
N SER A 99 9.02 15.12 7.93
CA SER A 99 9.26 16.55 8.11
C SER A 99 9.55 16.95 9.57
N GLN A 100 9.09 16.12 10.50
CA GLN A 100 9.29 16.25 11.95
C GLN A 100 10.45 15.40 12.48
N GLY A 101 11.27 14.83 11.59
CA GLY A 101 12.46 14.05 11.95
C GLY A 101 12.20 12.56 12.20
N ALA A 102 11.05 12.01 11.84
CA ALA A 102 10.80 10.59 11.97
C ALA A 102 11.65 9.76 11.01
N ASP A 103 12.21 8.66 11.52
CA ASP A 103 13.10 7.77 10.76
C ASP A 103 12.28 6.70 10.01
N LEU A 104 11.59 7.15 8.97
CA LEU A 104 10.78 6.34 8.05
C LEU A 104 11.42 6.27 6.67
N ARG A 105 11.13 5.20 5.94
CA ARG A 105 11.52 5.01 4.54
C ARG A 105 10.32 4.61 3.71
N ILE A 106 10.12 5.27 2.57
CA ILE A 106 9.22 4.83 1.51
C ILE A 106 9.96 3.76 0.71
N ILE A 107 9.40 2.54 0.64
CA ILE A 107 10.02 1.40 -0.05
C ILE A 107 9.27 0.96 -1.30
N GLY A 108 8.07 1.51 -1.53
CA GLY A 108 7.23 1.20 -2.69
C GLY A 108 5.97 2.06 -2.73
N GLY A 109 5.23 1.93 -3.82
CA GLY A 109 3.88 2.45 -3.97
C GLY A 109 2.83 1.38 -3.73
N ILE A 110 1.59 1.80 -3.54
CA ILE A 110 0.44 0.89 -3.55
C ILE A 110 -0.67 1.45 -4.44
N MET A 111 -0.82 2.77 -4.48
CA MET A 111 -1.76 3.45 -5.35
C MET A 111 -1.39 4.93 -5.52
N GLY A 112 -1.85 5.53 -6.62
CA GLY A 112 -1.87 6.97 -6.87
C GLY A 112 -3.29 7.46 -7.12
N GLU A 113 -3.50 8.76 -6.99
CA GLU A 113 -4.76 9.46 -7.27
C GLU A 113 -5.94 9.00 -6.39
N ASP A 114 -7.16 8.93 -6.94
CA ASP A 114 -8.35 8.32 -6.30
C ASP A 114 -9.00 9.15 -5.17
N ALA A 115 -8.86 10.48 -5.15
CA ALA A 115 -9.64 11.34 -4.25
C ALA A 115 -10.53 12.29 -5.03
N GLY A 116 -11.54 12.82 -4.34
CA GLY A 116 -12.48 13.79 -4.90
C GLY A 116 -13.10 14.69 -3.86
N VAL A 117 -13.60 15.83 -4.31
CA VAL A 117 -14.39 16.75 -3.50
C VAL A 117 -15.86 16.45 -3.72
N ILE A 118 -16.56 16.12 -2.64
CA ILE A 118 -18.01 15.90 -2.63
C ILE A 118 -18.75 17.12 -2.10
N THR A 119 -19.98 17.30 -2.54
CA THR A 119 -20.91 18.30 -2.04
C THR A 119 -22.35 17.82 -2.20
N THR A 120 -23.33 18.57 -1.69
CA THR A 120 -24.74 18.30 -1.90
C THR A 120 -25.14 18.54 -3.36
N ALA A 121 -26.23 17.90 -3.82
CA ALA A 121 -26.78 18.17 -5.15
C ALA A 121 -27.14 19.65 -5.37
N ALA A 122 -27.60 20.34 -4.33
CA ALA A 122 -27.94 21.77 -4.37
C ALA A 122 -26.70 22.65 -4.63
N ASN A 123 -25.57 22.33 -4.01
CA ASN A 123 -24.32 23.10 -4.14
C ASN A 123 -23.49 22.71 -5.37
N ALA A 124 -23.75 21.57 -6.00
CA ALA A 124 -22.94 21.04 -7.10
C ALA A 124 -22.90 21.96 -8.33
N ALA A 125 -23.96 22.74 -8.58
CA ALA A 125 -24.00 23.69 -9.70
C ALA A 125 -23.04 24.88 -9.51
N SER A 126 -22.79 25.31 -8.28
CA SER A 126 -21.94 26.45 -7.91
C SER A 126 -20.52 26.08 -7.52
N LEU A 127 -20.16 24.78 -7.49
CA LEU A 127 -18.83 24.29 -7.12
C LEU A 127 -18.20 23.54 -8.30
N LYS A 128 -17.54 24.28 -9.19
CA LYS A 128 -16.96 23.77 -10.45
C LYS A 128 -15.43 23.81 -10.49
N SER A 129 -14.84 24.60 -9.60
CA SER A 129 -13.40 24.78 -9.50
C SER A 129 -12.96 24.93 -8.06
N VAL A 130 -11.67 24.87 -7.82
CA VAL A 130 -11.09 25.12 -6.49
C VAL A 130 -11.34 26.56 -6.02
N ASN A 131 -11.55 27.52 -6.94
CA ASN A 131 -11.86 28.90 -6.62
C ASN A 131 -13.21 29.05 -5.92
N ASP A 132 -14.16 28.18 -6.22
CA ASP A 132 -15.50 28.21 -5.64
C ASP A 132 -15.53 27.74 -4.18
N LEU A 133 -14.40 27.24 -3.67
CA LEU A 133 -14.23 26.88 -2.26
C LEU A 133 -13.91 28.09 -1.36
N LYS A 134 -13.60 29.25 -1.93
CA LYS A 134 -13.34 30.47 -1.16
C LYS A 134 -14.57 30.84 -0.31
N GLY A 135 -14.36 31.11 0.97
CA GLY A 135 -15.42 31.39 1.94
C GLY A 135 -16.22 30.18 2.43
N LYS A 136 -15.91 28.97 1.93
CA LYS A 136 -16.63 27.75 2.26
C LYS A 136 -16.06 27.01 3.48
N LYS A 137 -16.90 26.17 4.08
CA LYS A 137 -16.52 25.17 5.07
C LYS A 137 -16.22 23.86 4.35
N VAL A 138 -15.02 23.33 4.49
CA VAL A 138 -14.58 22.12 3.79
C VAL A 138 -14.08 21.10 4.81
N ALA A 139 -14.64 19.89 4.79
CA ALA A 139 -14.15 18.79 5.61
C ALA A 139 -13.07 17.99 4.87
N THR A 140 -12.03 17.60 5.59
CA THR A 140 -10.98 16.68 5.12
C THR A 140 -10.75 15.58 6.14
N VAL A 141 -10.05 14.52 5.76
CA VAL A 141 -9.56 13.51 6.72
C VAL A 141 -8.11 13.84 7.07
N ARG A 142 -7.84 13.96 8.36
CA ARG A 142 -6.52 14.33 8.86
C ARG A 142 -5.40 13.46 8.27
N LEU A 143 -4.36 14.10 7.74
CA LEU A 143 -3.18 13.48 7.12
C LEU A 143 -3.49 12.56 5.92
N ALA A 144 -4.69 12.64 5.33
CA ALA A 144 -4.97 11.96 4.07
C ALA A 144 -4.30 12.69 2.89
N SER A 145 -3.95 11.96 1.84
CA SER A 145 -3.31 12.58 0.66
C SER A 145 -4.23 13.57 -0.07
N GLY A 146 -5.54 13.30 -0.09
CA GLY A 146 -6.52 14.22 -0.66
C GLY A 146 -6.56 15.59 0.03
N ASP A 147 -6.30 15.66 1.35
CA ASP A 147 -6.19 16.92 2.09
C ASP A 147 -5.00 17.77 1.58
N ALA A 148 -3.82 17.18 1.46
CA ALA A 148 -2.63 17.88 0.94
C ALA A 148 -2.80 18.26 -0.54
N VAL A 149 -3.46 17.41 -1.36
CA VAL A 149 -3.81 17.75 -2.76
C VAL A 149 -4.70 18.97 -2.83
N LEU A 150 -5.77 19.02 -2.00
CA LEU A 150 -6.66 20.17 -1.95
C LEU A 150 -5.90 21.45 -1.58
N ARG A 151 -5.13 21.43 -0.49
CA ARG A 151 -4.36 22.62 -0.06
C ARG A 151 -3.32 23.03 -1.10
N GLY A 152 -2.70 22.09 -1.80
CA GLY A 152 -1.81 22.38 -2.92
C GLY A 152 -2.53 23.03 -4.10
N ALA A 153 -3.74 22.58 -4.41
CA ALA A 153 -4.57 23.18 -5.48
C ALA A 153 -5.04 24.60 -5.10
N LEU A 154 -5.46 24.81 -3.85
CA LEU A 154 -5.78 26.15 -3.31
C LEU A 154 -4.58 27.09 -3.43
N TYR A 155 -3.39 26.65 -3.01
CA TYR A 155 -2.17 27.44 -3.14
C TYR A 155 -1.89 27.83 -4.61
N LYS A 156 -2.00 26.88 -5.55
CA LYS A 156 -1.83 27.19 -6.99
C LYS A 156 -2.84 28.18 -7.52
N ALA A 157 -4.03 28.22 -6.95
CA ALA A 157 -5.08 29.17 -7.28
C ALA A 157 -4.94 30.52 -6.55
N GLY A 158 -3.90 30.72 -5.73
CA GLY A 158 -3.71 31.94 -4.93
C GLY A 158 -4.67 32.07 -3.74
N ILE A 159 -5.24 30.94 -3.28
CA ILE A 159 -6.18 30.89 -2.16
C ILE A 159 -5.45 30.37 -0.92
N SER A 160 -5.48 31.14 0.16
CA SER A 160 -4.93 30.75 1.46
C SER A 160 -5.93 29.84 2.17
N TRP A 161 -5.55 28.55 2.35
CA TRP A 161 -6.38 27.62 3.11
C TRP A 161 -6.48 27.98 4.61
N LYS A 162 -5.63 28.89 5.10
CA LYS A 162 -5.63 29.37 6.50
C LYS A 162 -6.61 30.51 6.75
N SER A 163 -6.91 31.32 5.73
CA SER A 163 -7.69 32.53 5.89
C SER A 163 -8.90 32.65 4.95
N ASP A 164 -8.84 32.04 3.74
CA ASP A 164 -9.86 32.24 2.70
C ASP A 164 -11.00 31.22 2.74
N LEU A 165 -10.88 30.16 3.56
CA LEU A 165 -11.91 29.14 3.80
C LEU A 165 -11.71 28.52 5.18
N GLN A 166 -12.65 27.67 5.61
CA GLN A 166 -12.54 26.94 6.88
C GLN A 166 -12.34 25.45 6.60
N ILE A 167 -11.20 24.86 7.01
CA ILE A 167 -10.95 23.42 6.89
C ILE A 167 -11.19 22.72 8.22
N PHE A 168 -12.03 21.67 8.19
CA PHE A 168 -12.34 20.79 9.32
C PHE A 168 -11.71 19.43 9.10
N GLU A 169 -10.73 19.06 9.91
CA GLU A 169 -10.07 17.76 9.85
C GLU A 169 -10.87 16.74 10.67
N LEU A 170 -11.51 15.81 9.98
CA LEU A 170 -12.32 14.73 10.56
C LEU A 170 -11.55 13.41 10.63
N LYS A 171 -12.11 12.43 11.33
CA LYS A 171 -11.42 11.17 11.64
C LYS A 171 -11.37 10.20 10.45
N ASN A 172 -12.42 10.17 9.62
CA ASN A 172 -12.58 9.18 8.55
C ASN A 172 -13.58 9.65 7.47
N PRO A 173 -13.64 9.02 6.28
CA PRO A 173 -14.54 9.39 5.21
C PRO A 173 -16.04 9.36 5.56
N PRO A 174 -16.57 8.38 6.33
CA PRO A 174 -17.96 8.43 6.75
C PRO A 174 -18.33 9.70 7.53
N ALA A 175 -17.45 10.19 8.40
CA ALA A 175 -17.68 11.45 9.12
C ALA A 175 -17.69 12.65 8.16
N VAL A 176 -16.87 12.66 7.11
CA VAL A 176 -16.90 13.70 6.08
C VAL A 176 -18.20 13.66 5.28
N ILE A 177 -18.66 12.47 4.87
CA ILE A 177 -19.93 12.30 4.16
C ILE A 177 -21.10 12.84 4.99
N GLU A 178 -21.17 12.48 6.27
CA GLU A 178 -22.23 12.92 7.17
C GLU A 178 -22.21 14.44 7.38
N ALA A 179 -21.04 15.04 7.56
CA ALA A 179 -20.91 16.49 7.70
C ALA A 179 -21.39 17.27 6.46
N VAL A 180 -21.15 16.73 5.25
CA VAL A 180 -21.66 17.32 4.00
C VAL A 180 -23.18 17.12 3.89
N LYS A 181 -23.70 15.92 4.18
CA LYS A 181 -25.14 15.60 4.11
C LYS A 181 -25.97 16.48 5.03
N THR A 182 -25.49 16.73 6.23
CA THR A 182 -26.18 17.53 7.26
C THR A 182 -25.99 19.04 7.09
N GLY A 183 -25.18 19.47 6.10
CA GLY A 183 -24.87 20.88 5.86
C GLY A 183 -23.98 21.52 6.93
N GLN A 184 -23.31 20.73 7.77
CA GLN A 184 -22.29 21.25 8.70
C GLN A 184 -21.10 21.83 7.95
N VAL A 185 -20.79 21.28 6.77
CA VAL A 185 -19.80 21.80 5.82
C VAL A 185 -20.39 21.86 4.40
N ASP A 186 -19.85 22.74 3.56
CA ASP A 186 -20.31 22.94 2.18
C ASP A 186 -19.77 21.84 1.24
N ALA A 187 -18.56 21.33 1.53
CA ALA A 187 -17.88 20.31 0.73
C ALA A 187 -17.01 19.42 1.59
N GLY A 188 -16.58 18.28 1.05
CA GLY A 188 -15.70 17.36 1.75
C GLY A 188 -14.78 16.61 0.81
N VAL A 189 -13.56 16.28 1.27
CA VAL A 189 -12.59 15.47 0.53
C VAL A 189 -12.64 14.02 1.00
N ILE A 190 -12.91 13.12 0.08
CA ILE A 190 -12.94 11.67 0.30
C ILE A 190 -12.26 10.93 -0.85
N TRP A 191 -12.24 9.62 -0.83
CA TRP A 191 -11.60 8.77 -1.84
C TRP A 191 -12.42 7.50 -2.09
N GLY A 192 -12.07 6.74 -3.13
CA GLY A 192 -12.72 5.48 -3.45
C GLY A 192 -12.51 4.40 -2.38
N PRO A 193 -13.55 3.63 -2.06
CA PRO A 193 -14.87 3.59 -2.67
C PRO A 193 -15.94 4.52 -2.02
N PHE A 194 -15.55 5.37 -1.08
CA PHE A 194 -16.47 6.23 -0.33
C PHE A 194 -17.14 7.29 -1.21
N ASP A 195 -16.47 7.73 -2.29
CA ASP A 195 -17.04 8.64 -3.29
C ASP A 195 -18.26 8.01 -3.99
N ILE A 196 -18.16 6.72 -4.38
CA ILE A 196 -19.29 6.00 -4.98
C ILE A 196 -20.41 5.80 -3.96
N THR A 197 -20.06 5.55 -2.68
CA THR A 197 -21.05 5.46 -1.61
C THR A 197 -21.76 6.80 -1.41
N ALA A 198 -21.02 7.90 -1.37
CA ALA A 198 -21.56 9.24 -1.25
C ALA A 198 -22.52 9.60 -2.42
N GLU A 199 -22.17 9.21 -3.65
CA GLU A 199 -23.05 9.38 -4.82
C GLU A 199 -24.35 8.60 -4.69
N LYS A 200 -24.31 7.36 -4.19
CA LYS A 200 -25.51 6.55 -3.89
C LYS A 200 -26.41 7.21 -2.83
N GLU A 201 -25.82 7.96 -1.91
CA GLU A 201 -26.51 8.72 -0.87
C GLU A 201 -26.97 10.11 -1.32
N GLY A 202 -26.86 10.42 -2.63
CA GLY A 202 -27.37 11.65 -3.24
C GLY A 202 -26.37 12.83 -3.28
N LEU A 203 -25.15 12.64 -2.77
CA LEU A 203 -24.08 13.63 -2.93
C LEU A 203 -23.51 13.63 -4.34
N LYS A 204 -22.70 14.63 -4.68
CA LYS A 204 -22.04 14.76 -5.99
C LYS A 204 -20.55 14.91 -5.82
N VAL A 205 -19.78 14.17 -6.59
CA VAL A 205 -18.34 14.43 -6.77
C VAL A 205 -18.19 15.53 -7.81
N VAL A 206 -17.60 16.65 -7.43
CA VAL A 206 -17.52 17.87 -8.26
C VAL A 206 -16.12 18.20 -8.74
N LEU A 207 -15.09 17.79 -8.00
CA LEU A 207 -13.68 17.91 -8.40
C LEU A 207 -12.96 16.58 -8.14
N ARG A 208 -12.06 16.21 -9.02
CA ARG A 208 -11.22 15.02 -8.85
C ARG A 208 -9.78 15.41 -8.54
N SER A 209 -9.12 14.65 -7.67
CA SER A 209 -7.72 14.88 -7.33
C SER A 209 -6.80 14.70 -8.54
N HIS A 210 -7.19 13.84 -9.48
CA HIS A 210 -6.54 13.69 -10.78
C HIS A 210 -6.43 15.03 -11.53
N ASP A 211 -7.51 15.83 -11.56
CA ASP A 211 -7.52 17.13 -12.23
C ASP A 211 -6.75 18.19 -11.44
N LEU A 212 -6.80 18.12 -10.12
CA LEU A 212 -6.14 19.06 -9.21
C LEU A 212 -4.61 18.86 -9.13
N SER A 213 -4.16 17.61 -9.20
CA SER A 213 -2.75 17.23 -9.11
C SER A 213 -2.51 15.89 -9.81
N PRO A 214 -2.44 15.89 -11.16
CA PRO A 214 -2.24 14.67 -11.95
C PRO A 214 -1.01 13.87 -11.51
N GLY A 215 -1.16 12.56 -11.34
CA GLY A 215 -0.07 11.66 -10.97
C GLY A 215 0.34 11.69 -9.50
N HIS A 216 -0.37 12.44 -8.63
CA HIS A 216 0.03 12.53 -7.22
C HIS A 216 0.05 11.17 -6.51
N PRO A 217 1.04 10.95 -5.60
CA PRO A 217 1.17 9.71 -4.87
C PRO A 217 0.10 9.62 -3.77
N CYS A 218 -0.95 8.79 -3.95
CA CYS A 218 -2.00 8.67 -2.93
C CYS A 218 -1.51 7.88 -1.71
N CYS A 219 -1.08 6.63 -1.89
CA CYS A 219 -0.58 5.79 -0.79
C CYS A 219 0.79 5.19 -1.12
N ARG A 220 1.67 5.13 -0.09
CA ARG A 220 3.01 4.55 -0.18
C ARG A 220 3.23 3.49 0.87
N ILE A 221 4.02 2.47 0.48
CA ILE A 221 4.49 1.42 1.39
C ILE A 221 5.67 1.98 2.16
N VAL A 222 5.59 1.93 3.48
CA VAL A 222 6.59 2.50 4.38
C VAL A 222 7.03 1.49 5.44
N ALA A 223 8.28 1.60 5.86
CA ALA A 223 8.88 0.91 6.99
C ALA A 223 9.77 1.87 7.77
N THR A 224 10.23 1.49 8.96
CA THR A 224 11.30 2.24 9.64
C THR A 224 12.65 1.96 8.99
N THR A 225 13.63 2.86 9.15
CA THR A 225 15.00 2.63 8.69
C THR A 225 15.61 1.38 9.31
N ASP A 226 15.29 1.13 10.58
CA ASP A 226 15.74 -0.08 11.27
C ASP A 226 15.21 -1.35 10.62
N THR A 227 13.92 -1.41 10.29
CA THR A 227 13.33 -2.54 9.53
C THR A 227 14.00 -2.72 8.17
N VAL A 228 14.24 -1.63 7.44
CA VAL A 228 14.91 -1.67 6.13
C VAL A 228 16.34 -2.22 6.24
N LYS A 229 17.09 -1.84 7.28
CA LYS A 229 18.46 -2.31 7.50
C LYS A 229 18.53 -3.76 7.98
N ARG A 230 17.62 -4.17 8.88
CA ARG A 230 17.64 -5.52 9.48
C ARG A 230 17.14 -6.62 8.53
N SER A 231 16.20 -6.30 7.65
CA SER A 231 15.48 -7.30 6.88
C SER A 231 15.31 -6.96 5.39
N PRO A 232 16.36 -6.50 4.67
CA PRO A 232 16.23 -6.06 3.28
C PRO A 232 15.76 -7.17 2.33
N GLU A 233 16.16 -8.43 2.59
CA GLU A 233 15.76 -9.59 1.79
C GLU A 233 14.29 -9.94 2.00
N VAL A 234 13.80 -9.88 3.25
CA VAL A 234 12.39 -10.10 3.56
C VAL A 234 11.51 -9.03 2.89
N LEU A 235 11.93 -7.76 2.93
CA LEU A 235 11.25 -6.67 2.24
C LEU A 235 11.30 -6.82 0.71
N THR A 236 12.40 -7.34 0.16
CA THR A 236 12.50 -7.65 -1.28
C THR A 236 11.49 -8.74 -1.67
N ARG A 237 11.40 -9.83 -0.92
CA ARG A 237 10.41 -10.90 -1.15
C ARG A 237 8.96 -10.39 -0.98
N PHE A 238 8.73 -9.51 0.00
CA PHE A 238 7.43 -8.84 0.15
C PHE A 238 7.07 -8.04 -1.10
N LEU A 239 7.97 -7.20 -1.63
CA LEU A 239 7.70 -6.41 -2.83
C LEU A 239 7.59 -7.26 -4.09
N ARG A 240 8.27 -8.43 -4.17
CA ARG A 240 8.07 -9.42 -5.24
C ARG A 240 6.62 -9.93 -5.24
N ALA A 241 6.07 -10.28 -4.08
CA ALA A 241 4.67 -10.69 -3.94
C ALA A 241 3.69 -9.57 -4.35
N ILE A 242 4.00 -8.31 -4.01
CA ILE A 242 3.20 -7.15 -4.41
C ILE A 242 3.22 -6.93 -5.93
N LEU A 243 4.39 -7.04 -6.57
CA LEU A 243 4.54 -6.95 -8.03
C LEU A 243 3.79 -8.09 -8.75
N GLN A 244 3.85 -9.32 -8.24
CA GLN A 244 3.07 -10.44 -8.77
C GLN A 244 1.55 -10.18 -8.63
N ALA A 245 1.11 -9.63 -7.51
CA ALA A 245 -0.28 -9.22 -7.32
C ALA A 245 -0.68 -8.08 -8.27
N GLU A 246 0.19 -7.10 -8.53
CA GLU A 246 -0.06 -6.04 -9.52
C GLU A 246 -0.30 -6.62 -10.91
N LYS A 247 0.55 -7.56 -11.35
CA LYS A 247 0.36 -8.26 -12.62
C LYS A 247 -0.97 -9.03 -12.63
N PHE A 248 -1.26 -9.76 -11.55
CA PHE A 248 -2.46 -10.58 -11.43
C PHE A 248 -3.74 -9.75 -11.52
N THR A 249 -3.79 -8.58 -10.86
CA THR A 249 -4.98 -7.71 -10.87
C THR A 249 -5.35 -7.23 -12.26
N GLY A 250 -4.37 -7.01 -13.15
CA GLY A 250 -4.62 -6.63 -14.55
C GLY A 250 -5.14 -7.76 -15.44
N GLN A 251 -5.04 -9.02 -15.00
CA GLN A 251 -5.36 -10.21 -15.80
C GLN A 251 -6.54 -11.01 -15.26
N ASN A 252 -6.91 -10.83 -13.98
CA ASN A 252 -7.85 -11.72 -13.28
C ASN A 252 -8.90 -10.92 -12.49
N LYS A 253 -9.79 -10.24 -13.22
CA LYS A 253 -10.79 -9.32 -12.66
C LYS A 253 -11.64 -9.96 -11.57
N GLU A 254 -12.29 -11.10 -11.85
CA GLU A 254 -13.20 -11.76 -10.91
C GLU A 254 -12.51 -12.17 -9.60
N ALA A 255 -11.32 -12.79 -9.70
CA ALA A 255 -10.55 -13.21 -8.54
C ALA A 255 -10.04 -11.99 -7.73
N THR A 256 -9.71 -10.90 -8.41
CA THR A 256 -9.31 -9.63 -7.76
C THR A 256 -10.46 -9.02 -6.98
N VAL A 257 -11.65 -8.91 -7.59
CA VAL A 257 -12.86 -8.40 -6.90
C VAL A 257 -13.22 -9.29 -5.73
N ALA A 258 -13.11 -10.60 -5.88
CA ALA A 258 -13.36 -11.56 -4.79
C ALA A 258 -12.36 -11.39 -3.63
N ALA A 259 -11.09 -11.17 -3.92
CA ALA A 259 -10.06 -10.92 -2.91
C ALA A 259 -10.32 -9.60 -2.16
N ILE A 260 -10.62 -8.50 -2.89
CA ILE A 260 -10.93 -7.21 -2.28
C ILE A 260 -12.14 -7.31 -1.36
N ALA A 261 -13.22 -8.00 -1.76
CA ALA A 261 -14.47 -8.13 -1.01
C ALA A 261 -14.31 -8.81 0.37
N LYS A 262 -13.22 -9.55 0.60
CA LYS A 262 -12.91 -10.13 1.91
C LYS A 262 -12.48 -9.08 2.93
N TYR A 263 -11.85 -7.99 2.47
CA TYR A 263 -11.25 -6.94 3.31
C TYR A 263 -12.00 -5.60 3.24
N VAL A 264 -12.69 -5.32 2.14
CA VAL A 264 -13.47 -4.10 1.94
C VAL A 264 -14.94 -4.48 1.89
N LYS A 265 -15.69 -4.16 2.96
CA LYS A 265 -17.07 -4.64 3.20
C LYS A 265 -18.11 -3.78 2.48
N ILE A 266 -18.07 -3.78 1.15
CA ILE A 266 -19.02 -3.10 0.26
C ILE A 266 -19.44 -4.03 -0.89
N ASP A 267 -20.47 -3.63 -1.66
CA ASP A 267 -20.96 -4.39 -2.80
C ASP A 267 -19.88 -4.66 -3.84
N ARG A 268 -19.82 -5.87 -4.38
CA ARG A 268 -18.86 -6.29 -5.42
C ARG A 268 -18.90 -5.39 -6.66
N ALA A 269 -20.09 -4.94 -7.08
CA ALA A 269 -20.23 -4.00 -8.20
C ALA A 269 -19.57 -2.63 -7.92
N VAL A 270 -19.62 -2.17 -6.65
CA VAL A 270 -18.93 -0.94 -6.22
C VAL A 270 -17.43 -1.15 -6.21
N ILE A 271 -16.94 -2.30 -5.71
CA ILE A 271 -15.53 -2.67 -5.76
C ILE A 271 -15.01 -2.65 -7.21
N GLU A 272 -15.74 -3.32 -8.11
CA GLU A 272 -15.36 -3.40 -9.52
C GLU A 272 -15.29 -2.01 -10.16
N LYS A 273 -16.34 -1.19 -9.96
CA LYS A 273 -16.37 0.19 -10.47
C LYS A 273 -15.19 1.01 -9.94
N ALA A 274 -14.94 0.99 -8.62
CA ALA A 274 -13.87 1.77 -8.01
C ALA A 274 -12.48 1.32 -8.47
N PHE A 275 -12.24 0.03 -8.59
CA PHE A 275 -10.92 -0.50 -8.91
C PHE A 275 -10.58 -0.46 -10.40
N TYR A 276 -11.55 -0.77 -11.30
CA TYR A 276 -11.29 -0.89 -12.73
C TYR A 276 -11.80 0.28 -13.59
N HIS A 277 -12.72 1.09 -13.06
CA HIS A 277 -13.36 2.18 -13.81
C HIS A 277 -13.27 3.54 -13.09
N GLY A 278 -12.49 3.62 -12.02
CA GLY A 278 -12.16 4.84 -11.30
C GLY A 278 -10.90 5.53 -11.84
N HIS A 279 -10.45 6.55 -11.13
CA HIS A 279 -9.22 7.31 -11.42
C HIS A 279 -8.00 6.79 -10.63
N LEU A 280 -7.97 5.49 -10.35
CA LEU A 280 -6.95 4.85 -9.52
C LEU A 280 -5.71 4.50 -10.36
N ASP A 281 -4.55 5.08 -10.05
CA ASP A 281 -3.26 4.56 -10.51
C ASP A 281 -2.85 3.36 -9.62
N GLN A 282 -2.78 2.19 -10.23
CA GLN A 282 -2.52 0.92 -9.52
C GLN A 282 -1.03 0.56 -9.42
N SER A 283 -0.11 1.48 -9.71
CA SER A 283 1.33 1.20 -9.70
C SER A 283 1.87 0.95 -8.29
N SER A 284 2.72 -0.06 -8.14
CA SER A 284 3.52 -0.31 -6.93
C SER A 284 4.91 0.36 -6.96
N ASP A 285 5.22 1.10 -8.03
CA ASP A 285 6.44 1.89 -8.16
C ASP A 285 6.54 2.96 -7.05
N PRO A 286 7.69 3.13 -6.37
CA PRO A 286 7.87 4.18 -5.36
C PRO A 286 7.68 5.58 -5.90
N ASN A 287 7.99 5.82 -7.19
CA ASN A 287 7.77 7.04 -7.95
C ASN A 287 8.38 8.28 -7.27
N VAL A 288 9.71 8.32 -7.22
CA VAL A 288 10.48 9.39 -6.59
C VAL A 288 10.08 10.76 -7.11
N ASP A 289 9.90 10.89 -8.43
CA ASP A 289 9.57 12.19 -9.06
C ASP A 289 8.26 12.77 -8.53
N GLU A 290 7.20 11.96 -8.43
CA GLU A 290 5.92 12.46 -7.95
C GLU A 290 5.92 12.66 -6.42
N VAL A 291 6.66 11.84 -5.65
CA VAL A 291 6.83 12.09 -4.21
C VAL A 291 7.58 13.41 -3.97
N LYS A 292 8.63 13.72 -4.75
CA LYS A 292 9.33 15.02 -4.70
C LYS A 292 8.40 16.18 -5.02
N LYS A 293 7.65 16.10 -6.11
CA LYS A 293 6.68 17.15 -6.50
C LYS A 293 5.63 17.36 -5.41
N PHE A 294 5.15 16.27 -4.83
CA PHE A 294 4.16 16.32 -3.75
C PHE A 294 4.74 16.95 -2.49
N TRP A 295 5.98 16.58 -2.11
CA TRP A 295 6.73 17.20 -1.01
C TRP A 295 6.86 18.72 -1.19
N VAL A 296 7.33 19.17 -2.38
CA VAL A 296 7.45 20.59 -2.71
C VAL A 296 6.09 21.29 -2.66
N THR A 297 5.02 20.62 -3.10
CA THR A 297 3.66 21.17 -3.01
C THR A 297 3.24 21.34 -1.55
N MET A 298 3.53 20.40 -0.68
CA MET A 298 3.25 20.50 0.76
C MET A 298 4.05 21.62 1.42
N GLN A 299 5.30 21.86 1.03
CA GLN A 299 6.11 23.00 1.49
C GLN A 299 5.50 24.32 1.04
N LYS A 300 5.25 24.47 -0.27
CA LYS A 300 4.71 25.72 -0.85
C LYS A 300 3.31 26.07 -0.35
N SER A 301 2.48 25.07 -0.09
CA SER A 301 1.15 25.29 0.52
C SER A 301 1.21 25.48 2.05
N GLU A 302 2.38 25.52 2.64
CA GLU A 302 2.60 25.62 4.09
C GLU A 302 1.92 24.52 4.91
N PHE A 303 1.74 23.35 4.29
CA PHE A 303 1.28 22.15 4.98
C PHE A 303 2.36 21.58 5.89
N ILE A 304 3.62 21.69 5.45
CA ILE A 304 4.83 21.40 6.23
C ILE A 304 5.79 22.58 6.16
N THR A 305 6.61 22.75 7.19
CA THR A 305 7.61 23.82 7.29
C THR A 305 9.04 23.36 7.05
N SER A 306 9.31 22.06 7.00
CA SER A 306 10.64 21.49 6.79
C SER A 306 11.18 21.84 5.41
N GLN A 307 12.47 22.20 5.36
CA GLN A 307 13.21 22.49 4.11
C GLN A 307 14.14 21.35 3.68
N GLN A 308 14.08 20.19 4.37
CA GLN A 308 14.93 19.04 4.04
C GLN A 308 14.57 18.45 2.66
N ASP A 309 15.53 17.75 2.05
CA ASP A 309 15.31 16.94 0.87
C ASP A 309 14.61 15.63 1.25
N ILE A 310 13.59 15.25 0.49
CA ILE A 310 12.82 14.01 0.71
C ILE A 310 13.47 12.79 0.06
N VAL A 311 14.32 12.95 -0.93
CA VAL A 311 14.91 11.84 -1.71
C VAL A 311 15.61 10.81 -0.83
N PRO A 312 16.42 11.16 0.18
CA PRO A 312 17.07 10.19 1.06
C PRO A 312 16.10 9.29 1.85
N TYR A 313 14.83 9.66 1.93
CA TYR A 313 13.79 8.90 2.61
C TYR A 313 13.02 7.94 1.68
N ILE A 314 13.37 7.91 0.38
CA ILE A 314 12.75 7.01 -0.61
C ILE A 314 13.77 5.94 -0.99
N HIS A 315 13.58 4.73 -0.44
CA HIS A 315 14.50 3.61 -0.65
C HIS A 315 14.08 2.76 -1.85
N THR A 316 14.48 3.18 -3.06
CA THR A 316 14.09 2.52 -4.32
C THR A 316 14.80 1.19 -4.56
N GLY A 317 15.95 0.95 -3.91
CA GLY A 317 16.80 -0.22 -4.15
C GLY A 317 16.10 -1.56 -3.88
N ILE A 318 15.26 -1.64 -2.83
CA ILE A 318 14.51 -2.86 -2.49
C ILE A 318 13.48 -3.17 -3.59
N TYR A 319 12.74 -2.17 -4.05
CA TYR A 319 11.78 -2.34 -5.16
C TYR A 319 12.49 -2.75 -6.45
N LYS A 320 13.62 -2.10 -6.77
CA LYS A 320 14.44 -2.44 -7.93
C LYS A 320 14.92 -3.90 -7.88
N ALA A 321 15.45 -4.34 -6.73
CA ALA A 321 15.90 -5.72 -6.55
C ALA A 321 14.75 -6.73 -6.75
N ALA A 322 13.56 -6.45 -6.21
CA ALA A 322 12.37 -7.27 -6.40
C ALA A 322 11.96 -7.38 -7.88
N LEU A 323 11.92 -6.24 -8.58
CA LEU A 323 11.53 -6.15 -9.99
C LEU A 323 12.54 -6.85 -10.91
N ASP A 324 13.84 -6.61 -10.70
CA ASP A 324 14.90 -7.22 -11.51
C ASP A 324 14.97 -8.73 -11.29
N GLY A 325 14.73 -9.21 -10.06
CA GLY A 325 14.63 -10.64 -9.76
C GLY A 325 13.51 -11.31 -10.55
N LEU A 326 12.30 -10.74 -10.54
CA LEU A 326 11.16 -11.27 -11.30
C LEU A 326 11.39 -11.23 -12.82
N ALA A 327 12.00 -10.15 -13.32
CA ALA A 327 12.35 -10.03 -14.73
C ALA A 327 13.39 -11.08 -15.17
N LYS A 328 14.38 -11.38 -14.31
CA LYS A 328 15.38 -12.42 -14.57
C LYS A 328 14.79 -13.83 -14.58
N GLU A 329 13.87 -14.13 -13.66
CA GLU A 329 13.18 -15.43 -13.59
C GLU A 329 12.23 -15.65 -14.76
N SER A 330 11.66 -14.58 -15.31
CA SER A 330 10.68 -14.63 -16.41
C SER A 330 11.06 -13.70 -17.56
N PRO A 331 12.17 -13.96 -18.30
CA PRO A 331 12.72 -13.01 -19.27
C PRO A 331 11.85 -12.79 -20.50
N LYS A 332 10.87 -13.65 -20.77
CA LYS A 332 9.90 -13.52 -21.86
C LYS A 332 8.69 -12.68 -21.46
N GLU A 333 8.50 -12.40 -20.18
CA GLU A 333 7.35 -11.67 -19.68
C GLU A 333 7.53 -10.16 -19.91
N THR A 334 6.67 -9.58 -20.74
CA THR A 334 6.75 -8.16 -21.13
C THR A 334 6.38 -7.23 -19.99
N PHE A 335 5.50 -7.66 -19.09
CA PHE A 335 5.06 -6.86 -17.94
C PHE A 335 6.25 -6.38 -17.09
N TRP A 336 7.21 -7.25 -16.78
CA TRP A 336 8.38 -6.86 -15.99
C TRP A 336 9.27 -5.85 -16.71
N LYS A 337 9.48 -6.06 -18.02
CA LYS A 337 10.27 -5.11 -18.85
C LYS A 337 9.62 -3.73 -18.89
N ASP A 338 8.31 -3.68 -18.99
CA ASP A 338 7.59 -2.40 -18.99
C ASP A 338 7.63 -1.73 -17.61
N ARG A 339 7.55 -2.51 -16.51
CA ARG A 339 7.78 -1.96 -15.15
C ARG A 339 9.20 -1.45 -14.96
N GLN A 340 10.22 -2.11 -15.53
CA GLN A 340 11.61 -1.63 -15.49
C GLN A 340 11.77 -0.29 -16.24
N LYS A 341 11.13 -0.12 -17.40
CA LYS A 341 11.14 1.16 -18.13
C LYS A 341 10.45 2.28 -17.33
N VAL A 342 9.30 1.96 -16.70
CA VAL A 342 8.58 2.90 -15.82
C VAL A 342 9.45 3.28 -14.64
N PHE A 343 10.08 2.30 -13.98
CA PHE A 343 10.97 2.54 -12.85
C PHE A 343 12.14 3.45 -13.23
N ALA A 344 12.81 3.17 -14.33
CA ALA A 344 13.93 3.99 -14.82
C ALA A 344 13.52 5.45 -15.09
N LYS A 345 12.30 5.67 -15.59
CA LYS A 345 11.77 7.00 -15.87
C LYS A 345 11.41 7.79 -14.60
N ARG A 346 10.80 7.11 -13.60
CA ARG A 346 10.20 7.75 -12.42
C ARG A 346 11.16 7.89 -11.24
N ASN A 347 12.29 7.20 -11.27
CA ASN A 347 13.23 7.10 -10.14
C ASN A 347 14.67 7.42 -10.53
N ALA A 348 14.88 8.26 -11.56
CA ALA A 348 16.20 8.60 -12.10
C ALA A 348 16.98 9.66 -11.28
N SER A 349 16.45 10.15 -10.17
CA SER A 349 17.05 11.23 -9.35
C SER A 349 18.06 10.75 -8.34
#